data_14e02e7d7f6bd3e80ff8d768b78bca04
#
_entry.id   14e02e7d7f6bd3e80ff8d768b78bca04
#
_cell.length_a   1.000
_cell.length_b   1.000
_cell.length_c   1.000
_cell.angle_alpha   90.00
_cell.angle_beta   90.00
_cell.angle_gamma   90.00
#
_symmetry.space_group_name_H-M   'P 1'
#
loop_
_entity.id
_entity.type
_entity.pdbx_description
1 polymer ?
#
loop_
_entity_poly.entity_id
_entity_poly.type
_entity_poly.pdbx_seq_one_letter_code
_entity_poly.pdbx_strand_id
1 'polypeptide(L)'
;MKKGEIYEGVIEKVEFPNKGFVWVDDQKVIVKNGIPGQKVRFMINKKRSGRAEGRLLEVLEKSPLETREPACQEFPACGGCMYQTMSYEAQKEMKERQVRELLDGAVRESMDKIGKNSDETEETEDTDKLYHWDGIYGSPIEFGYRNKMEFSFGDEYKDGPLSLGLHKKGSTYDILNTDDCKLVHPDMTKILACVREFFLERNASFYKKLQHVGYLRHLLLRRGVTSGEILVHVVTTTQEEYDLEPLKEQLLAL
;
A
#
# COMPACT_ATOMS: atom_id res chain seq x y z
N MET A 1 11.61 -21.34 -16.37
CA MET A 1 11.35 -19.88 -16.16
C MET A 1 12.65 -19.10 -16.24
N LYS A 2 12.69 -18.01 -17.04
CA LYS A 2 13.80 -17.05 -17.14
C LYS A 2 13.30 -15.64 -16.82
N LYS A 3 14.20 -14.76 -16.41
CA LYS A 3 13.88 -13.34 -16.21
C LYS A 3 13.39 -12.71 -17.51
N GLY A 4 12.28 -11.95 -17.44
CA GLY A 4 11.61 -11.32 -18.59
C GLY A 4 10.51 -12.16 -19.24
N GLU A 5 10.44 -13.46 -18.98
CA GLU A 5 9.36 -14.31 -19.46
C GLU A 5 8.03 -13.97 -18.79
N ILE A 6 6.94 -14.08 -19.54
CA ILE A 6 5.58 -13.79 -19.09
C ILE A 6 4.83 -15.11 -18.93
N TYR A 7 4.09 -15.21 -17.83
CA TYR A 7 3.27 -16.36 -17.46
C TYR A 7 1.89 -15.91 -17.02
N GLU A 8 0.97 -16.87 -17.03
CA GLU A 8 -0.37 -16.72 -16.46
C GLU A 8 -0.60 -17.81 -15.39
N GLY A 9 -1.41 -17.50 -14.39
CA GLY A 9 -1.78 -18.45 -13.37
C GLY A 9 -2.70 -17.85 -12.33
N VAL A 10 -3.24 -18.71 -11.46
CA VAL A 10 -4.14 -18.30 -10.38
C VAL A 10 -3.32 -18.05 -9.11
N ILE A 11 -3.63 -16.96 -8.42
CA ILE A 11 -3.08 -16.70 -7.08
C ILE A 11 -3.82 -17.60 -6.10
N GLU A 12 -3.16 -18.66 -5.63
CA GLU A 12 -3.78 -19.60 -4.72
C GLU A 12 -3.89 -19.06 -3.29
N LYS A 13 -2.88 -18.34 -2.85
CA LYS A 13 -2.77 -17.82 -1.48
C LYS A 13 -2.00 -16.51 -1.47
N VAL A 14 -2.33 -15.64 -0.53
CA VAL A 14 -1.55 -14.43 -0.22
C VAL A 14 -1.08 -14.48 1.22
N GLU A 15 0.23 -14.60 1.41
CA GLU A 15 0.89 -14.53 2.72
C GLU A 15 1.24 -13.09 3.09
N PHE A 16 1.44 -12.85 4.37
CA PHE A 16 1.85 -11.54 4.88
C PHE A 16 3.24 -11.12 4.33
N PRO A 17 3.45 -9.85 4.00
CA PRO A 17 2.51 -8.74 4.04
C PRO A 17 1.67 -8.56 2.75
N ASN A 18 1.93 -9.24 1.68
CA ASN A 18 1.22 -9.22 0.39
C ASN A 18 1.98 -10.05 -0.65
N LYS A 19 2.30 -11.28 -0.31
CA LYS A 19 3.01 -12.21 -1.18
C LYS A 19 2.00 -13.20 -1.74
N GLY A 20 1.47 -12.94 -2.94
CA GLY A 20 0.67 -13.92 -3.69
C GLY A 20 1.55 -15.05 -4.21
N PHE A 21 1.05 -16.26 -4.21
CA PHE A 21 1.72 -17.44 -4.76
C PHE A 21 0.99 -17.98 -5.98
N VAL A 22 1.75 -18.16 -7.05
CA VAL A 22 1.30 -18.79 -8.28
C VAL A 22 2.25 -19.95 -8.59
N TRP A 23 1.70 -21.09 -9.00
CA TRP A 23 2.51 -22.22 -9.48
C TRP A 23 2.65 -22.19 -11.00
N VAL A 24 3.87 -22.38 -11.47
CA VAL A 24 4.21 -22.54 -12.90
C VAL A 24 5.19 -23.70 -13.01
N ASP A 25 4.82 -24.75 -13.73
CA ASP A 25 5.65 -25.95 -13.91
C ASP A 25 6.25 -26.46 -12.59
N ASP A 26 5.41 -26.66 -11.57
CA ASP A 26 5.77 -27.10 -10.21
C ASP A 26 6.73 -26.14 -9.45
N GLN A 27 6.94 -24.94 -9.97
CA GLN A 27 7.74 -23.92 -9.29
C GLN A 27 6.85 -22.83 -8.70
N LYS A 28 7.03 -22.55 -7.40
CA LYS A 28 6.33 -21.48 -6.68
C LYS A 28 6.89 -20.12 -7.08
N VAL A 29 6.04 -19.23 -7.60
CA VAL A 29 6.37 -17.85 -7.95
C VAL A 29 5.65 -16.88 -7.01
N ILE A 30 6.38 -15.92 -6.46
CA ILE A 30 5.81 -14.86 -5.63
C ILE A 30 5.37 -13.71 -6.55
N VAL A 31 4.06 -13.43 -6.59
CA VAL A 31 3.47 -12.30 -7.30
C VAL A 31 2.81 -11.37 -6.29
N LYS A 32 3.38 -10.18 -6.11
CA LYS A 32 2.84 -9.19 -5.16
C LYS A 32 1.64 -8.44 -5.75
N ASN A 33 0.83 -7.86 -4.86
CA ASN A 33 -0.31 -6.99 -5.20
C ASN A 33 -1.50 -7.69 -5.84
N GLY A 34 -1.64 -8.98 -5.64
CA GLY A 34 -2.81 -9.72 -6.08
C GLY A 34 -3.70 -10.16 -4.92
N ILE A 35 -4.87 -10.67 -5.26
CA ILE A 35 -5.89 -11.19 -4.35
C ILE A 35 -6.00 -12.71 -4.57
N PRO A 36 -6.18 -13.53 -3.51
CA PRO A 36 -6.39 -14.98 -3.68
C PRO A 36 -7.55 -15.26 -4.63
N GLY A 37 -7.37 -16.18 -5.57
CA GLY A 37 -8.37 -16.54 -6.58
C GLY A 37 -8.34 -15.69 -7.86
N GLN A 38 -7.56 -14.61 -7.92
CA GLN A 38 -7.35 -13.91 -9.19
C GLN A 38 -6.53 -14.74 -10.17
N LYS A 39 -6.95 -14.80 -11.44
CA LYS A 39 -6.08 -15.22 -12.53
C LYS A 39 -5.33 -14.02 -13.06
N VAL A 40 -4.03 -14.12 -13.07
CA VAL A 40 -3.14 -12.99 -13.36
C VAL A 40 -2.12 -13.32 -14.44
N ARG A 41 -1.73 -12.29 -15.19
CA ARG A 41 -0.55 -12.29 -16.06
C ARG A 41 0.57 -11.57 -15.36
N PHE A 42 1.75 -12.17 -15.32
CA PHE A 42 2.91 -11.61 -14.63
C PHE A 42 4.20 -11.92 -15.36
N MET A 43 5.20 -11.07 -15.17
CA MET A 43 6.54 -11.22 -15.77
C MET A 43 7.56 -11.55 -14.69
N ILE A 44 8.39 -12.57 -14.92
CA ILE A 44 9.48 -12.91 -14.00
C ILE A 44 10.48 -11.75 -13.97
N ASN A 45 10.61 -11.10 -12.82
CA ASN A 45 11.55 -9.99 -12.63
C ASN A 45 12.79 -10.39 -11.86
N LYS A 46 12.73 -11.45 -11.03
CA LYS A 46 13.85 -11.93 -10.23
C LYS A 46 13.79 -13.45 -10.07
N LYS A 47 14.96 -14.08 -10.20
CA LYS A 47 15.14 -15.50 -9.88
C LYS A 47 16.46 -15.67 -9.12
N ARG A 48 16.41 -16.22 -7.91
CA ARG A 48 17.60 -16.46 -7.07
C ARG A 48 17.35 -17.65 -6.15
N SER A 49 18.33 -18.58 -6.10
CA SER A 49 18.35 -19.69 -5.13
C SER A 49 17.02 -20.46 -5.03
N GLY A 50 16.46 -20.88 -6.18
CA GLY A 50 15.20 -21.65 -6.22
C GLY A 50 13.92 -20.83 -6.01
N ARG A 51 14.00 -19.52 -5.72
CA ARG A 51 12.84 -18.62 -5.58
C ARG A 51 12.68 -17.76 -6.82
N ALA A 52 11.45 -17.65 -7.33
CA ALA A 52 11.08 -16.75 -8.42
C ALA A 52 10.13 -15.67 -7.92
N GLU A 53 10.34 -14.43 -8.35
CA GLU A 53 9.42 -13.30 -8.11
C GLU A 53 8.92 -12.80 -9.46
N GLY A 54 7.60 -12.59 -9.56
CA GLY A 54 6.92 -12.03 -10.70
C GLY A 54 6.36 -10.64 -10.40
N ARG A 55 6.42 -9.76 -11.38
CA ARG A 55 5.72 -8.49 -11.36
C ARG A 55 4.35 -8.69 -12.00
N LEU A 56 3.29 -8.42 -11.28
CA LEU A 56 1.92 -8.40 -11.79
C LEU A 56 1.83 -7.39 -12.95
N LEU A 57 1.34 -7.85 -14.10
CA LEU A 57 1.08 -7.02 -15.27
C LEU A 57 -0.41 -6.71 -15.42
N GLU A 58 -1.25 -7.74 -15.24
CA GLU A 58 -2.68 -7.66 -15.52
C GLU A 58 -3.46 -8.68 -14.68
N VAL A 59 -4.65 -8.32 -14.26
CA VAL A 59 -5.64 -9.24 -13.70
C VAL A 59 -6.56 -9.68 -14.86
N LEU A 60 -6.48 -10.94 -15.25
CA LEU A 60 -7.25 -11.52 -16.35
C LEU A 60 -8.67 -11.89 -15.92
N GLU A 61 -8.81 -12.44 -14.71
CA GLU A 61 -10.08 -12.79 -14.10
C GLU A 61 -10.08 -12.34 -12.64
N LYS A 62 -11.17 -11.66 -12.23
CA LYS A 62 -11.37 -11.24 -10.85
C LYS A 62 -11.48 -12.43 -9.90
N SER A 63 -11.06 -12.24 -8.66
CA SER A 63 -11.28 -13.20 -7.59
C SER A 63 -12.77 -13.25 -7.20
N PRO A 64 -13.31 -14.42 -6.78
CA PRO A 64 -14.63 -14.49 -6.13
C PRO A 64 -14.74 -13.62 -4.86
N LEU A 65 -13.61 -13.22 -4.25
CA LEU A 65 -13.59 -12.32 -3.10
C LEU A 65 -13.79 -10.84 -3.48
N GLU A 66 -13.72 -10.51 -4.76
CA GLU A 66 -13.92 -9.15 -5.28
C GLU A 66 -15.42 -8.91 -5.54
N THR A 67 -16.14 -8.60 -4.49
CA THR A 67 -17.62 -8.52 -4.48
C THR A 67 -18.16 -7.09 -4.55
N ARG A 68 -17.27 -6.08 -4.62
CA ARG A 68 -17.67 -4.67 -4.69
C ARG A 68 -16.81 -3.84 -5.65
N GLU A 69 -17.34 -2.72 -6.10
CA GLU A 69 -16.57 -1.73 -6.84
C GLU A 69 -15.69 -0.90 -5.90
N PRO A 70 -14.51 -0.45 -6.35
CA PRO A 70 -13.62 0.38 -5.54
C PRO A 70 -14.24 1.76 -5.29
N ALA A 71 -14.12 2.26 -4.07
CA ALA A 71 -14.64 3.58 -3.69
C ALA A 71 -13.78 4.75 -4.21
N CYS A 72 -12.51 4.49 -4.54
CA CYS A 72 -11.52 5.48 -4.97
C CYS A 72 -11.28 5.37 -6.48
N GLN A 73 -11.30 6.49 -7.20
CA GLN A 73 -11.08 6.55 -8.64
C GLN A 73 -9.65 6.14 -9.05
N GLU A 74 -8.66 6.37 -8.18
CA GLU A 74 -7.27 6.03 -8.43
C GLU A 74 -6.93 4.54 -8.21
N PHE A 75 -7.90 3.74 -7.78
CA PHE A 75 -7.71 2.29 -7.67
C PHE A 75 -7.90 1.62 -9.05
N PRO A 76 -7.05 0.67 -9.44
CA PRO A 76 -5.95 0.05 -8.70
C PRO A 76 -4.57 0.69 -8.93
N ALA A 77 -4.48 1.83 -9.63
CA ALA A 77 -3.22 2.46 -10.03
C ALA A 77 -2.43 3.01 -8.82
N CYS A 78 -3.13 3.59 -7.84
CA CYS A 78 -2.50 4.12 -6.63
C CYS A 78 -1.93 3.02 -5.73
N GLY A 79 -0.70 3.25 -5.22
CA GLY A 79 -0.04 2.33 -4.29
C GLY A 79 -0.59 2.33 -2.86
N GLY A 80 -1.52 3.23 -2.53
CA GLY A 80 -2.05 3.39 -1.17
C GLY A 80 -3.02 2.28 -0.72
N CYS A 81 -3.72 1.62 -1.65
CA CYS A 81 -4.73 0.60 -1.36
C CYS A 81 -4.53 -0.65 -2.20
N MET A 82 -4.86 -1.83 -1.61
CA MET A 82 -4.72 -3.10 -2.29
C MET A 82 -6.02 -3.88 -2.45
N TYR A 83 -6.97 -3.74 -1.53
CA TYR A 83 -8.10 -4.65 -1.37
C TYR A 83 -9.47 -3.96 -1.43
N GLN A 84 -9.59 -2.81 -2.12
CA GLN A 84 -10.85 -2.06 -2.15
C GLN A 84 -12.01 -2.81 -2.83
N THR A 85 -11.71 -3.76 -3.69
CA THR A 85 -12.71 -4.62 -4.36
C THR A 85 -13.21 -5.78 -3.50
N MET A 86 -12.54 -6.07 -2.37
CA MET A 86 -12.98 -7.06 -1.39
C MET A 86 -13.91 -6.42 -0.35
N SER A 87 -14.91 -7.16 0.15
CA SER A 87 -15.66 -6.74 1.34
C SER A 87 -14.73 -6.57 2.55
N TYR A 88 -15.13 -5.75 3.51
CA TYR A 88 -14.31 -5.51 4.70
C TYR A 88 -14.17 -6.80 5.54
N GLU A 89 -15.22 -7.61 5.59
CA GLU A 89 -15.24 -8.93 6.23
C GLU A 89 -14.20 -9.86 5.59
N ALA A 90 -14.19 -9.99 4.27
CA ALA A 90 -13.21 -10.80 3.55
C ALA A 90 -11.76 -10.31 3.76
N GLN A 91 -11.57 -8.99 3.87
CA GLN A 91 -10.26 -8.41 4.21
C GLN A 91 -9.82 -8.80 5.65
N LYS A 92 -10.75 -8.77 6.63
CA LYS A 92 -10.48 -9.19 8.02
C LYS A 92 -10.11 -10.67 8.08
N GLU A 93 -10.94 -11.53 7.50
CA GLU A 93 -10.70 -12.98 7.47
C GLU A 93 -9.36 -13.34 6.84
N MET A 94 -9.01 -12.68 5.73
CA MET A 94 -7.71 -12.89 5.09
C MET A 94 -6.56 -12.47 6.00
N LYS A 95 -6.65 -11.32 6.67
CA LYS A 95 -5.63 -10.81 7.60
C LYS A 95 -5.53 -11.67 8.85
N GLU A 96 -6.66 -12.11 9.39
CA GLU A 96 -6.70 -13.02 10.53
C GLU A 96 -5.94 -14.31 10.23
N ARG A 97 -6.24 -14.95 9.11
CA ARG A 97 -5.54 -16.16 8.68
C ARG A 97 -4.04 -15.91 8.52
N GLN A 98 -3.63 -14.79 7.92
CA GLN A 98 -2.21 -14.45 7.75
C GLN A 98 -1.50 -14.28 9.09
N VAL A 99 -2.13 -13.64 10.07
CA VAL A 99 -1.54 -13.43 11.40
C VAL A 99 -1.48 -14.74 12.16
N ARG A 100 -2.55 -15.55 12.14
CA ARG A 100 -2.54 -16.88 12.78
C ARG A 100 -1.43 -17.77 12.22
N GLU A 101 -1.28 -17.84 10.91
CA GLU A 101 -0.20 -18.62 10.28
C GLU A 101 1.21 -18.20 10.71
N LEU A 102 1.43 -16.89 10.92
CA LEU A 102 2.70 -16.37 11.43
C LEU A 102 2.92 -16.77 12.91
N LEU A 103 1.88 -16.64 13.73
CA LEU A 103 1.93 -17.03 15.15
C LEU A 103 2.12 -18.53 15.31
N ASP A 104 1.34 -19.34 14.60
CA ASP A 104 1.47 -20.80 14.61
C ASP A 104 2.88 -21.25 14.24
N GLY A 105 3.45 -20.64 13.19
CA GLY A 105 4.84 -20.91 12.79
C GLY A 105 5.85 -20.56 13.87
N ALA A 106 5.69 -19.39 14.52
CA ALA A 106 6.59 -18.95 15.58
C ALA A 106 6.48 -19.80 16.84
N VAL A 107 5.26 -20.18 17.20
CA VAL A 107 4.99 -21.05 18.38
C VAL A 107 5.61 -22.44 18.15
N ARG A 108 5.36 -23.08 16.98
CA ARG A 108 5.95 -24.36 16.63
C ARG A 108 7.49 -24.30 16.66
N GLU A 109 8.10 -23.30 16.06
CA GLU A 109 9.56 -23.11 16.09
C GLU A 109 10.10 -22.97 17.50
N SER A 110 9.37 -22.31 18.40
CA SER A 110 9.74 -22.17 19.81
C SER A 110 9.64 -23.49 20.55
N MET A 111 8.57 -24.26 20.33
CA MET A 111 8.40 -25.58 20.93
C MET A 111 9.46 -26.57 20.47
N ASP A 112 9.79 -26.59 19.18
CA ASP A 112 10.90 -27.43 18.64
C ASP A 112 12.24 -27.12 19.30
N LYS A 113 12.49 -25.86 19.63
CA LYS A 113 13.74 -25.47 20.36
C LYS A 113 13.72 -25.93 21.80
N ILE A 114 12.57 -25.90 22.47
CA ILE A 114 12.40 -26.37 23.87
C ILE A 114 12.47 -27.91 23.91
N GLY A 115 11.74 -28.59 23.00
CA GLY A 115 11.68 -30.05 22.94
C GLY A 115 13.02 -30.74 22.63
N LYS A 116 13.90 -30.07 21.89
CA LYS A 116 15.29 -30.58 21.70
C LYS A 116 16.14 -30.63 22.98
N ASN A 117 15.67 -30.00 24.06
CA ASN A 117 16.28 -29.96 25.37
C ASN A 117 15.60 -30.86 26.42
N SER A 118 14.49 -31.55 26.04
CA SER A 118 13.74 -32.44 26.93
C SER A 118 13.36 -33.74 26.17
N ASP A 119 13.59 -34.88 26.80
CA ASP A 119 13.32 -36.22 26.23
C ASP A 119 11.82 -36.58 26.14
N GLU A 120 10.93 -35.69 26.55
CA GLU A 120 9.47 -35.89 26.56
C GLU A 120 8.75 -34.70 25.93
N THR A 121 8.42 -34.79 24.65
CA THR A 121 7.40 -33.93 24.03
C THR A 121 6.44 -34.74 23.18
N GLU A 122 5.18 -34.80 23.62
CA GLU A 122 4.06 -35.16 22.74
C GLU A 122 4.00 -34.14 21.60
N GLU A 123 4.08 -34.58 20.36
CA GLU A 123 3.85 -33.75 19.17
C GLU A 123 2.40 -33.27 19.19
N THR A 124 2.14 -32.09 19.72
CA THR A 124 0.83 -31.44 19.57
C THR A 124 0.81 -30.73 18.24
N GLU A 125 0.17 -31.35 17.22
CA GLU A 125 -0.07 -30.71 15.92
C GLU A 125 -1.04 -29.53 16.02
N ASP A 126 -1.79 -29.41 17.11
CA ASP A 126 -2.87 -28.46 17.32
C ASP A 126 -2.35 -27.22 18.08
N THR A 127 -2.01 -26.17 17.32
CA THR A 127 -1.56 -24.88 17.89
C THR A 127 -2.64 -24.15 18.68
N ASP A 128 -3.93 -24.44 18.47
CA ASP A 128 -5.05 -23.89 19.25
C ASP A 128 -4.99 -24.28 20.73
N LYS A 129 -4.22 -25.33 21.07
CA LYS A 129 -3.93 -25.71 22.46
C LYS A 129 -2.75 -24.97 23.09
N LEU A 130 -1.92 -24.33 22.28
CA LEU A 130 -0.70 -23.67 22.73
C LEU A 130 -0.87 -22.20 23.06
N TYR A 131 -1.88 -21.54 22.48
CA TYR A 131 -2.26 -20.17 22.79
C TYR A 131 -3.75 -19.92 22.52
N HIS A 132 -4.33 -18.94 23.22
CA HIS A 132 -5.71 -18.54 22.99
C HIS A 132 -5.77 -17.45 21.92
N TRP A 133 -6.67 -17.62 20.95
CA TRP A 133 -6.93 -16.63 19.91
C TRP A 133 -8.26 -15.93 20.13
N ASP A 134 -8.22 -14.63 20.49
CA ASP A 134 -9.43 -13.82 20.74
C ASP A 134 -10.11 -13.30 19.47
N GLY A 135 -9.53 -13.55 18.30
CA GLY A 135 -10.04 -13.07 17.02
C GLY A 135 -9.37 -11.78 16.53
N ILE A 136 -9.99 -11.13 15.55
CA ILE A 136 -9.54 -9.87 14.96
C ILE A 136 -10.60 -8.78 15.14
N TYR A 137 -10.24 -7.67 15.75
CA TYR A 137 -11.11 -6.51 15.87
C TYR A 137 -11.11 -5.71 14.58
N GLY A 138 -12.30 -5.43 14.04
CA GLY A 138 -12.48 -4.55 12.90
C GLY A 138 -12.46 -3.07 13.32
N SER A 139 -12.04 -2.20 12.38
CA SER A 139 -12.26 -0.78 12.53
C SER A 139 -13.76 -0.45 12.43
N PRO A 140 -14.31 0.45 13.25
CA PRO A 140 -15.69 0.87 13.15
C PRO A 140 -16.00 1.63 11.85
N ILE A 141 -14.97 2.14 11.17
CA ILE A 141 -15.07 2.83 9.88
C ILE A 141 -14.06 2.27 8.89
N GLU A 142 -14.48 2.11 7.63
CA GLU A 142 -13.61 1.59 6.57
C GLU A 142 -12.79 2.69 5.87
N PHE A 143 -13.33 3.91 5.83
CA PHE A 143 -12.74 5.07 5.15
C PHE A 143 -12.63 6.27 6.09
N GLY A 144 -11.82 7.26 5.72
CA GLY A 144 -11.64 8.48 6.52
C GLY A 144 -10.92 8.28 7.85
N TYR A 145 -10.33 7.11 8.09
CA TYR A 145 -9.71 6.76 9.37
C TYR A 145 -8.28 7.30 9.55
N ARG A 146 -7.61 7.66 8.46
CA ARG A 146 -6.25 8.18 8.53
C ARG A 146 -6.24 9.63 9.00
N ASN A 147 -5.55 9.86 10.11
CA ASN A 147 -5.34 11.19 10.68
C ASN A 147 -3.96 11.80 10.35
N LYS A 148 -3.10 11.05 9.64
CA LYS A 148 -1.81 11.52 9.13
C LYS A 148 -1.60 11.01 7.70
N MET A 149 -1.27 11.90 6.78
CA MET A 149 -0.85 11.53 5.43
C MET A 149 0.33 12.41 4.98
N GLU A 150 1.26 11.77 4.30
CA GLU A 150 2.36 12.42 3.60
C GLU A 150 2.17 12.19 2.10
N PHE A 151 1.86 13.27 1.41
CA PHE A 151 1.74 13.30 -0.05
C PHE A 151 3.07 13.74 -0.65
N SER A 152 3.40 13.24 -1.83
CA SER A 152 4.60 13.60 -2.56
C SER A 152 4.28 14.54 -3.71
N PHE A 153 5.14 15.53 -3.92
CA PHE A 153 5.17 16.28 -5.17
C PHE A 153 5.97 15.52 -6.23
N GLY A 154 5.55 15.61 -7.47
CA GLY A 154 6.19 14.94 -8.59
C GLY A 154 5.46 15.18 -9.90
N ASP A 155 5.59 14.24 -10.82
CA ASP A 155 4.81 14.15 -12.04
C ASP A 155 4.21 12.75 -12.18
N GLU A 156 3.10 12.62 -12.90
CA GLU A 156 2.47 11.33 -13.16
C GLU A 156 3.21 10.52 -14.22
N TYR A 157 3.85 11.23 -15.13
CA TYR A 157 4.72 10.72 -16.18
C TYR A 157 5.85 11.71 -16.43
N LYS A 158 6.96 11.21 -16.94
CA LYS A 158 8.16 12.01 -17.15
C LYS A 158 7.87 13.33 -17.87
N ASP A 159 8.29 14.44 -17.27
CA ASP A 159 8.12 15.82 -17.75
C ASP A 159 6.62 16.23 -17.89
N GLY A 160 5.73 15.58 -17.13
CA GLY A 160 4.32 15.93 -16.99
C GLY A 160 4.10 17.16 -16.10
N PRO A 161 2.84 17.62 -15.94
CA PRO A 161 2.51 18.72 -15.04
C PRO A 161 2.78 18.34 -13.58
N LEU A 162 2.91 19.36 -12.73
CA LEU A 162 3.06 19.18 -11.29
C LEU A 162 1.89 18.38 -10.73
N SER A 163 2.19 17.26 -10.12
CA SER A 163 1.25 16.40 -9.40
C SER A 163 1.55 16.43 -7.89
N LEU A 164 0.49 16.27 -7.09
CA LEU A 164 0.59 16.11 -5.65
C LEU A 164 -0.32 14.98 -5.18
N GLY A 165 0.26 13.96 -4.57
CA GLY A 165 -0.51 12.81 -4.10
C GLY A 165 0.35 11.61 -3.73
N LEU A 166 -0.04 10.42 -4.17
CA LEU A 166 0.61 9.17 -3.79
C LEU A 166 1.31 8.52 -4.99
N HIS A 167 2.33 7.72 -4.67
CA HIS A 167 3.05 6.97 -5.69
C HIS A 167 2.14 5.97 -6.42
N LYS A 168 2.29 5.90 -7.74
CA LYS A 168 1.71 4.86 -8.58
C LYS A 168 2.24 3.49 -8.17
N LYS A 169 1.38 2.50 -8.16
CA LYS A 169 1.75 1.13 -7.76
C LYS A 169 2.89 0.59 -8.63
N GLY A 170 3.96 0.18 -7.97
CA GLY A 170 5.15 -0.36 -8.66
C GLY A 170 6.06 0.70 -9.28
N SER A 171 5.78 1.99 -9.13
CA SER A 171 6.66 3.09 -9.50
C SER A 171 7.26 3.78 -8.26
N THR A 172 8.49 4.25 -8.40
CA THR A 172 9.20 5.04 -7.38
C THR A 172 9.09 6.55 -7.65
N TYR A 173 8.79 6.92 -8.89
CA TYR A 173 8.83 8.31 -9.34
C TYR A 173 7.45 8.87 -9.67
N ASP A 174 6.59 8.08 -10.31
CA ASP A 174 5.28 8.54 -10.80
C ASP A 174 4.35 8.85 -9.63
N ILE A 175 3.83 10.06 -9.58
CA ILE A 175 2.92 10.56 -8.55
C ILE A 175 1.54 10.79 -9.17
N LEU A 176 0.53 10.11 -8.65
CA LEU A 176 -0.87 10.30 -9.01
C LEU A 176 -1.47 11.41 -8.15
N ASN A 177 -2.27 12.29 -8.76
CA ASN A 177 -3.13 13.20 -8.00
C ASN A 177 -4.18 12.37 -7.25
N THR A 178 -4.32 12.60 -5.95
CA THR A 178 -5.22 11.79 -5.09
C THR A 178 -6.28 12.66 -4.42
N ASP A 179 -6.93 13.51 -5.20
CA ASP A 179 -7.93 14.48 -4.74
C ASP A 179 -9.17 13.82 -4.15
N ASP A 180 -9.45 12.56 -4.51
CA ASP A 180 -10.56 11.76 -4.00
C ASP A 180 -10.11 10.62 -3.06
N CYS A 181 -8.99 10.78 -2.37
CA CYS A 181 -8.47 9.75 -1.46
C CYS A 181 -9.45 9.48 -0.31
N LYS A 182 -10.06 8.29 -0.31
CA LYS A 182 -11.04 7.87 0.70
C LYS A 182 -10.42 7.48 2.05
N LEU A 183 -9.10 7.33 2.14
CA LEU A 183 -8.42 6.96 3.40
C LEU A 183 -8.37 8.11 4.41
N VAL A 184 -8.35 9.35 3.93
CA VAL A 184 -8.24 10.57 4.73
C VAL A 184 -9.56 11.30 4.84
N HIS A 185 -9.66 12.20 5.81
CA HIS A 185 -10.82 13.08 5.95
C HIS A 185 -10.93 14.03 4.73
N PRO A 186 -12.13 14.39 4.26
CA PRO A 186 -12.32 15.28 3.10
C PRO A 186 -11.60 16.63 3.18
N ASP A 187 -11.44 17.19 4.37
CA ASP A 187 -10.68 18.44 4.54
C ASP A 187 -9.22 18.29 4.09
N MET A 188 -8.61 17.12 4.29
CA MET A 188 -7.24 16.87 3.87
C MET A 188 -7.11 16.83 2.34
N THR A 189 -8.12 16.34 1.62
CA THR A 189 -8.12 16.36 0.14
C THR A 189 -8.38 17.76 -0.42
N LYS A 190 -9.21 18.59 0.24
CA LYS A 190 -9.37 20.00 -0.11
C LYS A 190 -8.05 20.78 0.05
N ILE A 191 -7.36 20.58 1.17
CA ILE A 191 -6.03 21.19 1.42
C ILE A 191 -5.04 20.74 0.35
N LEU A 192 -5.02 19.44 0.01
CA LEU A 192 -4.15 18.90 -1.03
C LEU A 192 -4.38 19.60 -2.37
N ALA A 193 -5.63 19.74 -2.80
CA ALA A 193 -5.98 20.41 -4.04
C ALA A 193 -5.55 21.90 -4.02
N CYS A 194 -5.86 22.63 -2.95
CA CYS A 194 -5.48 24.02 -2.77
C CYS A 194 -3.94 24.23 -2.86
N VAL A 195 -3.18 23.40 -2.15
CA VAL A 195 -1.70 23.46 -2.16
C VAL A 195 -1.16 23.15 -3.56
N ARG A 196 -1.69 22.13 -4.24
CA ARG A 196 -1.25 21.78 -5.60
C ARG A 196 -1.51 22.93 -6.57
N GLU A 197 -2.72 23.48 -6.59
CA GLU A 197 -3.11 24.58 -7.48
C GLU A 197 -2.25 25.83 -7.25
N PHE A 198 -2.01 26.20 -5.99
CA PHE A 198 -1.15 27.32 -5.63
C PHE A 198 0.24 27.23 -6.27
N PHE A 199 0.88 26.06 -6.18
CA PHE A 199 2.22 25.88 -6.73
C PHE A 199 2.22 25.63 -8.24
N LEU A 200 1.17 25.03 -8.79
CA LEU A 200 0.99 24.82 -10.23
C LEU A 200 0.90 26.17 -10.98
N GLU A 201 0.11 27.10 -10.46
CA GLU A 201 -0.01 28.46 -11.03
C GLU A 201 1.32 29.23 -11.05
N ARG A 202 2.21 28.93 -10.12
CA ARG A 202 3.52 29.56 -9.99
C ARG A 202 4.63 28.81 -10.73
N ASN A 203 4.28 27.74 -11.45
CA ASN A 203 5.24 26.86 -12.13
C ASN A 203 6.37 26.38 -11.21
N ALA A 204 6.07 26.16 -9.92
CA ALA A 204 7.04 25.72 -8.93
C ALA A 204 7.60 24.34 -9.29
N SER A 205 8.93 24.20 -9.15
CA SER A 205 9.58 22.94 -9.44
C SER A 205 9.39 21.93 -8.31
N PHE A 206 9.36 20.64 -8.62
CA PHE A 206 9.44 19.57 -7.63
C PHE A 206 10.83 18.93 -7.59
N TYR A 207 11.21 18.41 -6.42
CA TYR A 207 12.54 17.87 -6.19
C TYR A 207 12.77 16.55 -6.92
N LYS A 208 13.66 16.56 -7.91
CA LYS A 208 14.11 15.40 -8.69
C LYS A 208 15.25 14.69 -7.94
N LYS A 209 14.97 13.55 -7.33
CA LYS A 209 15.90 12.82 -6.43
C LYS A 209 17.23 12.44 -7.09
N LEU A 210 17.26 12.13 -8.39
CA LEU A 210 18.49 11.75 -9.09
C LEU A 210 19.38 12.94 -9.45
N GLN A 211 18.77 14.09 -9.72
CA GLN A 211 19.49 15.33 -10.09
C GLN A 211 19.80 16.20 -8.87
N HIS A 212 19.14 15.95 -7.74
CA HIS A 212 19.23 16.76 -6.52
C HIS A 212 18.83 18.23 -6.73
N VAL A 213 17.86 18.46 -7.64
CA VAL A 213 17.35 19.80 -7.98
C VAL A 213 15.84 19.87 -7.85
N GLY A 214 15.32 21.08 -7.54
CA GLY A 214 13.88 21.37 -7.40
C GLY A 214 13.52 21.76 -5.97
N TYR A 215 12.33 22.34 -5.83
CA TYR A 215 11.86 22.99 -4.60
C TYR A 215 10.94 22.08 -3.77
N LEU A 216 9.81 21.67 -4.33
CA LEU A 216 8.74 20.95 -3.60
C LEU A 216 9.08 19.48 -3.37
N ARG A 217 8.90 18.99 -2.14
CA ARG A 217 9.16 17.59 -1.79
C ARG A 217 7.91 16.86 -1.32
N HIS A 218 7.31 17.31 -0.22
CA HIS A 218 6.17 16.61 0.40
C HIS A 218 5.18 17.60 0.99
N LEU A 219 3.92 17.20 1.04
CA LEU A 219 2.88 17.80 1.85
C LEU A 219 2.53 16.82 2.97
N LEU A 220 2.84 17.16 4.22
CA LEU A 220 2.46 16.39 5.38
C LEU A 220 1.24 17.02 6.04
N LEU A 221 0.17 16.26 6.15
CA LEU A 221 -1.05 16.66 6.84
C LEU A 221 -1.28 15.79 8.07
N ARG A 222 -1.67 16.42 9.17
CA ARG A 222 -2.13 15.74 10.39
C ARG A 222 -3.42 16.37 10.86
N ARG A 223 -4.41 15.54 11.19
CA ARG A 223 -5.70 15.97 11.73
C ARG A 223 -5.87 15.43 13.14
N GLY A 224 -6.15 16.30 14.10
CA GLY A 224 -6.58 15.91 15.44
C GLY A 224 -7.97 15.29 15.38
N VAL A 225 -8.12 14.06 15.83
CA VAL A 225 -9.43 13.38 15.78
C VAL A 225 -10.43 14.06 16.73
N THR A 226 -9.96 14.52 17.90
CA THR A 226 -10.79 15.14 18.94
C THR A 226 -10.98 16.64 18.68
N SER A 227 -9.91 17.37 18.33
CA SER A 227 -9.96 18.82 18.14
C SER A 227 -10.47 19.24 16.75
N GLY A 228 -10.33 18.37 15.75
CA GLY A 228 -10.61 18.70 14.35
C GLY A 228 -9.55 19.57 13.68
N GLU A 229 -8.57 20.10 14.42
CA GLU A 229 -7.50 20.94 13.90
C GLU A 229 -6.62 20.18 12.91
N ILE A 230 -6.10 20.90 11.90
CA ILE A 230 -5.24 20.31 10.89
C ILE A 230 -3.91 21.05 10.86
N LEU A 231 -2.82 20.29 11.05
CA LEU A 231 -1.47 20.74 10.78
C LEU A 231 -1.17 20.54 9.29
N VAL A 232 -0.79 21.61 8.62
CA VAL A 232 -0.33 21.63 7.23
C VAL A 232 1.17 21.93 7.23
N HIS A 233 1.96 21.00 6.69
CA HIS A 233 3.41 21.15 6.60
C HIS A 233 3.87 20.89 5.17
N VAL A 234 4.32 21.95 4.48
CA VAL A 234 4.95 21.85 3.16
C VAL A 234 6.45 21.69 3.34
N VAL A 235 6.98 20.56 2.86
CA VAL A 235 8.42 20.25 2.92
C VAL A 235 9.07 20.67 1.60
N THR A 236 10.07 21.52 1.67
CA THR A 236 10.77 22.09 0.50
C THR A 236 12.28 21.94 0.61
N THR A 237 12.99 22.30 -0.43
CA THR A 237 14.41 22.61 -0.40
C THR A 237 14.61 24.12 -0.23
N THR A 238 15.86 24.56 -0.16
CA THR A 238 16.26 25.97 -0.13
C THR A 238 16.70 26.49 -1.50
N GLN A 239 16.38 25.78 -2.59
CA GLN A 239 16.85 26.13 -3.94
C GLN A 239 15.99 27.20 -4.61
N GLU A 240 14.74 27.32 -4.19
CA GLU A 240 13.80 28.36 -4.63
C GLU A 240 13.12 28.97 -3.40
N GLU A 241 12.49 30.12 -3.57
CA GLU A 241 11.75 30.82 -2.53
C GLU A 241 10.44 31.34 -3.09
N TYR A 242 9.36 31.16 -2.33
CA TYR A 242 8.02 31.62 -2.68
C TYR A 242 7.41 32.36 -1.49
N ASP A 243 6.66 33.43 -1.77
CA ASP A 243 5.79 34.06 -0.78
C ASP A 243 4.62 33.09 -0.48
N LEU A 244 4.54 32.61 0.75
CA LEU A 244 3.53 31.66 1.21
C LEU A 244 2.37 32.33 1.97
N GLU A 245 2.38 33.65 2.19
CA GLU A 245 1.26 34.33 2.87
C GLU A 245 -0.06 34.15 2.09
N PRO A 246 -0.11 34.26 0.74
CA PRO A 246 -1.35 34.00 0.02
C PRO A 246 -1.84 32.56 0.15
N LEU A 247 -0.93 31.57 0.23
CA LEU A 247 -1.31 30.17 0.47
C LEU A 247 -1.91 30.00 1.86
N LYS A 248 -1.32 30.62 2.87
CA LYS A 248 -1.82 30.60 4.24
C LYS A 248 -3.23 31.17 4.32
N GLU A 249 -3.48 32.31 3.67
CA GLU A 249 -4.81 32.93 3.62
C GLU A 249 -5.84 31.99 2.95
N GLN A 250 -5.49 31.36 1.82
CA GLN A 250 -6.34 30.39 1.15
C GLN A 250 -6.66 29.18 2.04
N LEU A 251 -5.66 28.64 2.75
CA LEU A 251 -5.85 27.51 3.64
C LEU A 251 -6.70 27.85 4.87
N LEU A 252 -6.63 29.06 5.38
CA LEU A 252 -7.46 29.51 6.51
C LEU A 252 -8.91 29.78 6.10
N ALA A 253 -9.17 29.93 4.80
CA ALA A 253 -10.53 30.15 4.25
C ALA A 253 -11.25 28.82 3.90
N LEU A 254 -10.57 27.66 3.96
CA LEU A 254 -11.15 26.33 3.69
C LEU A 254 -11.95 25.82 4.88
#